data_7563dce25604d192be31c9bd105dd6d6
#
_entry.id   7563dce25604d192be31c9bd105dd6d6
#
_cell.length_a   1.000
_cell.length_b   1.000
_cell.length_c   1.000
_cell.angle_alpha   90.00
_cell.angle_beta   90.00
_cell.angle_gamma   90.00
#
_symmetry.space_group_name_H-M   'P 1'
#
loop_
_entity.id
_entity.type
_entity.pdbx_description
1 polymer ?
#
loop_
_entity_poly.entity_id
_entity_poly.type
_entity_poly.pdbx_seq_one_letter_code
_entity_poly.pdbx_strand_id
1 'polypeptide(L)'
;MDRRRFIRVAGGGVVLAAGAGMAGCSAALPPEAIAAWQGPRADLELRRWVLSHAILAPHSHNLQSWLVDLKTPGEIVLRCDPTRLLPETDPFSRQIMMSHGTFLELLDLAARERGQRAEITLFPQGAFSADKIDQRPVAHVKLVADPSVRPDPLFAQILQRRTNRSAYDSARPVPAAAWQAMTQAAAGAGLRFAFAGPESAELLARHRAIANEAWRIELVTPRTILESFKVMRVGAAEVAQHRDGLTVMDPAVVWLTRLGLFDRTHAPAPDSYATTSQIKEFAAKLDSTPGFLWIVSEGNDRATQVRAGRAYARVQLAATAHGVAMQPLSQALQEYPEQARPYADVHRLLGADAPAHTVQMWARVGYAPPVPPAPRRGLAAHTVA
;
A
#
# COMPACT_ATOMS: atom_id res chain seq x y z
N MET A 1 -33.73 22.50 -9.14
CA MET A 1 -32.40 22.00 -8.74
C MET A 1 -31.36 22.83 -9.43
N ASP A 2 -30.52 23.53 -8.69
CA ASP A 2 -29.51 24.43 -9.27
C ASP A 2 -28.46 23.58 -10.02
N ARG A 3 -28.18 23.96 -11.27
CA ARG A 3 -27.23 23.30 -12.18
C ARG A 3 -25.83 23.17 -11.54
N ARG A 4 -25.44 24.13 -10.71
CA ARG A 4 -24.20 24.12 -9.93
C ARG A 4 -24.20 23.06 -8.82
N ARG A 5 -25.35 22.80 -8.19
CA ARG A 5 -25.51 21.73 -7.19
C ARG A 5 -25.45 20.32 -7.83
N PHE A 6 -26.03 20.15 -9.01
CA PHE A 6 -26.00 18.90 -9.75
C PHE A 6 -24.56 18.53 -10.16
N ILE A 7 -23.78 19.50 -10.66
CA ILE A 7 -22.39 19.28 -11.08
C ILE A 7 -21.47 19.02 -9.89
N ARG A 8 -21.66 19.70 -8.75
CA ARG A 8 -20.92 19.40 -7.51
C ARG A 8 -21.22 17.99 -6.97
N VAL A 9 -22.45 17.53 -7.13
CA VAL A 9 -22.87 16.16 -6.73
C VAL A 9 -22.28 15.10 -7.67
N ALA A 10 -22.21 15.38 -8.98
CA ALA A 10 -21.61 14.45 -9.93
C ALA A 10 -20.07 14.39 -9.84
N GLY A 11 -19.42 15.50 -9.47
CA GLY A 11 -17.95 15.61 -9.45
C GLY A 11 -17.26 14.84 -8.31
N GLY A 12 -17.89 14.75 -7.14
CA GLY A 12 -17.28 14.04 -5.99
C GLY A 12 -17.26 12.51 -6.10
N GLY A 13 -18.07 11.91 -6.98
CA GLY A 13 -18.22 10.44 -7.06
C GLY A 13 -17.17 9.66 -7.85
N VAL A 14 -16.41 10.34 -8.68
CA VAL A 14 -15.54 9.68 -9.66
C VAL A 14 -14.14 9.40 -9.12
N VAL A 15 -13.79 9.92 -7.96
CA VAL A 15 -12.41 10.18 -7.57
C VAL A 15 -11.64 9.00 -6.99
N LEU A 16 -12.26 8.11 -6.24
CA LEU A 16 -11.54 6.98 -5.63
C LEU A 16 -11.65 5.68 -6.45
N ALA A 17 -12.53 5.67 -7.42
CA ALA A 17 -12.75 4.56 -8.31
C ALA A 17 -11.85 4.55 -9.57
N ALA A 18 -11.09 5.58 -9.81
CA ALA A 18 -10.23 5.75 -11.00
C ALA A 18 -9.07 4.73 -11.09
N GLY A 19 -9.37 3.49 -10.82
CA GLY A 19 -8.43 2.36 -10.95
C GLY A 19 -8.80 1.34 -12.01
N ALA A 20 -9.99 1.34 -12.57
CA ALA A 20 -10.32 0.38 -13.63
C ALA A 20 -11.69 0.67 -14.27
N GLY A 21 -11.68 0.82 -15.57
CA GLY A 21 -12.87 0.54 -16.35
C GLY A 21 -13.37 1.60 -17.30
N MET A 22 -12.47 2.16 -18.07
CA MET A 22 -12.75 2.57 -19.45
C MET A 22 -11.49 2.24 -20.25
N ALA A 23 -11.53 1.25 -21.10
CA ALA A 23 -10.59 1.06 -22.18
C ALA A 23 -10.82 2.18 -23.20
N GLY A 24 -10.44 3.39 -22.85
CA GLY A 24 -10.60 4.59 -23.66
C GLY A 24 -9.86 5.74 -23.00
N CYS A 25 -8.62 6.02 -23.43
CA CYS A 25 -7.87 7.25 -23.15
C CYS A 25 -7.69 7.62 -21.68
N SER A 26 -7.14 6.73 -20.85
CA SER A 26 -6.48 7.19 -19.64
C SER A 26 -5.23 7.98 -20.08
N ALA A 27 -5.14 9.25 -19.70
CA ALA A 27 -3.94 10.02 -19.99
C ALA A 27 -2.73 9.27 -19.40
N ALA A 28 -1.68 9.08 -20.20
CA ALA A 28 -0.47 8.40 -19.74
C ALA A 28 0.10 9.17 -18.53
N LEU A 29 0.66 8.42 -17.57
CA LEU A 29 1.37 9.02 -16.45
C LEU A 29 2.59 9.78 -16.95
N PRO A 30 2.93 10.93 -16.35
CA PRO A 30 4.15 11.67 -16.68
C PRO A 30 5.39 10.77 -16.54
N PRO A 31 6.28 10.71 -17.54
CA PRO A 31 7.46 9.84 -17.50
C PRO A 31 8.32 10.03 -16.26
N GLU A 32 8.49 11.27 -15.82
CA GLU A 32 9.25 11.62 -14.62
C GLU A 32 8.63 11.08 -13.32
N ALA A 33 7.31 10.87 -13.30
CA ALA A 33 6.62 10.33 -12.14
C ALA A 33 6.85 8.81 -11.97
N ILE A 34 7.21 8.13 -13.04
CA ILE A 34 7.44 6.68 -13.06
C ILE A 34 8.88 6.28 -13.38
N ALA A 35 9.79 7.25 -13.54
CA ALA A 35 11.18 7.01 -13.92
C ALA A 35 11.93 6.07 -12.96
N ALA A 36 11.62 6.10 -11.66
CA ALA A 36 12.24 5.21 -10.68
C ALA A 36 12.03 3.72 -10.97
N TRP A 37 10.98 3.36 -11.72
CA TRP A 37 10.69 1.97 -12.08
C TRP A 37 11.54 1.42 -13.24
N GLN A 38 12.38 2.27 -13.85
CA GLN A 38 13.37 1.82 -14.86
C GLN A 38 14.59 1.17 -14.19
N GLY A 39 14.70 1.26 -12.86
CA GLY A 39 15.85 0.79 -12.11
C GLY A 39 17.03 1.76 -12.16
N PRO A 40 18.02 1.59 -11.28
CA PRO A 40 19.24 2.41 -11.24
C PRO A 40 20.25 1.98 -12.31
N ARG A 41 21.16 2.89 -12.66
CA ARG A 41 22.35 2.56 -13.43
C ARG A 41 23.25 1.59 -12.63
N ALA A 42 23.92 0.69 -13.33
CA ALA A 42 24.74 -0.34 -12.70
C ALA A 42 25.96 0.21 -11.95
N ASP A 43 26.48 1.36 -12.38
CA ASP A 43 27.67 2.07 -11.82
C ASP A 43 27.33 3.00 -10.64
N LEU A 44 26.08 3.07 -10.21
CA LEU A 44 25.68 3.90 -9.07
C LEU A 44 26.35 3.38 -7.77
N GLU A 45 26.71 4.30 -6.88
CA GLU A 45 27.23 3.95 -5.54
C GLU A 45 26.31 2.93 -4.85
N LEU A 46 26.90 1.93 -4.20
CA LEU A 46 26.21 0.74 -3.70
C LEU A 46 24.94 1.05 -2.89
N ARG A 47 25.03 1.93 -1.88
CA ARG A 47 23.87 2.28 -1.03
C ARG A 47 22.76 2.96 -1.85
N ARG A 48 23.14 3.85 -2.77
CA ARG A 48 22.19 4.53 -3.67
C ARG A 48 21.56 3.55 -4.64
N TRP A 49 22.33 2.57 -5.12
CA TRP A 49 21.80 1.51 -5.96
C TRP A 49 20.76 0.66 -5.22
N VAL A 50 21.07 0.23 -4.01
CA VAL A 50 20.17 -0.54 -3.13
C VAL A 50 18.91 0.27 -2.81
N LEU A 51 19.06 1.53 -2.42
CA LEU A 51 17.96 2.42 -2.07
C LEU A 51 17.05 2.73 -3.25
N SER A 52 17.59 2.76 -4.49
CA SER A 52 16.77 2.96 -5.70
C SER A 52 15.76 1.83 -5.93
N HIS A 53 16.01 0.64 -5.39
CA HIS A 53 15.03 -0.44 -5.35
C HIS A 53 14.11 -0.33 -4.13
N ALA A 54 14.65 0.05 -2.98
CA ALA A 54 13.88 0.17 -1.74
C ALA A 54 12.75 1.21 -1.83
N ILE A 55 12.96 2.35 -2.51
CA ILE A 55 11.93 3.38 -2.71
C ILE A 55 10.73 2.91 -3.56
N LEU A 56 10.81 1.75 -4.20
CA LEU A 56 9.70 1.15 -4.95
C LEU A 56 8.75 0.35 -4.07
N ALA A 57 9.03 0.24 -2.78
CA ALA A 57 8.23 -0.50 -1.82
C ALA A 57 6.76 -0.01 -1.79
N PRO A 58 5.79 -0.89 -1.53
CA PRO A 58 4.41 -0.48 -1.28
C PRO A 58 4.33 0.36 0.01
N HIS A 59 3.49 1.40 -0.03
CA HIS A 59 3.30 2.31 1.09
C HIS A 59 1.84 2.70 1.23
N SER A 60 1.36 2.88 2.48
CA SER A 60 0.03 3.40 2.76
C SER A 60 -0.19 4.73 2.03
N HIS A 61 -1.31 4.85 1.29
CA HIS A 61 -1.64 5.99 0.43
C HIS A 61 -0.50 6.46 -0.51
N ASN A 62 0.52 5.62 -0.74
CA ASN A 62 1.71 5.97 -1.53
C ASN A 62 2.47 7.22 -1.03
N LEU A 63 2.41 7.50 0.28
CA LEU A 63 3.02 8.70 0.86
C LEU A 63 4.55 8.70 0.82
N GLN A 64 5.17 7.50 0.80
CA GLN A 64 6.63 7.36 0.75
C GLN A 64 7.31 8.13 1.89
N SER A 65 6.89 7.85 3.13
CA SER A 65 7.33 8.54 4.37
C SER A 65 8.75 8.15 4.80
N TRP A 66 9.65 7.92 3.85
CA TRP A 66 11.02 7.49 4.11
C TRP A 66 11.98 8.66 4.03
N LEU A 67 12.84 8.80 5.05
CA LEU A 67 14.02 9.66 5.05
C LEU A 67 15.24 8.79 5.31
N VAL A 68 16.27 8.94 4.48
CA VAL A 68 17.50 8.17 4.59
C VAL A 68 18.69 9.11 4.79
N ASP A 69 19.52 8.79 5.79
CA ASP A 69 20.79 9.48 6.06
C ASP A 69 21.93 8.56 5.61
N LEU A 70 22.85 9.10 4.81
CA LEU A 70 24.00 8.42 4.22
C LEU A 70 25.34 9.02 4.66
N LYS A 71 25.37 9.77 5.76
CA LYS A 71 26.58 10.47 6.22
C LYS A 71 27.71 9.50 6.53
N THR A 72 27.42 8.35 7.13
CA THR A 72 28.43 7.34 7.45
C THR A 72 28.61 6.39 6.26
N PRO A 73 29.83 6.24 5.72
CA PRO A 73 30.12 5.28 4.66
C PRO A 73 29.71 3.84 5.02
N GLY A 74 29.09 3.12 4.08
CA GLY A 74 28.62 1.74 4.30
C GLY A 74 27.35 1.61 5.14
N GLU A 75 26.82 2.70 5.68
CA GLU A 75 25.66 2.71 6.56
C GLU A 75 24.49 3.48 5.94
N ILE A 76 23.28 3.10 6.33
CA ILE A 76 22.03 3.76 5.97
C ILE A 76 21.21 3.92 7.25
N VAL A 77 20.82 5.14 7.61
CA VAL A 77 19.88 5.37 8.71
C VAL A 77 18.52 5.72 8.14
N LEU A 78 17.53 4.88 8.41
CA LEU A 78 16.15 5.07 7.97
C LEU A 78 15.33 5.75 9.07
N ARG A 79 14.66 6.87 8.74
CA ARG A 79 13.70 7.57 9.59
C ARG A 79 12.34 7.66 8.92
N CYS A 80 11.31 7.88 9.72
CA CYS A 80 9.99 8.26 9.22
C CYS A 80 9.93 9.78 9.01
N ASP A 81 9.33 10.21 7.90
CA ASP A 81 8.98 11.61 7.66
C ASP A 81 7.68 11.95 8.39
N PRO A 82 7.68 12.74 9.48
CA PRO A 82 6.49 13.03 10.26
C PRO A 82 5.51 13.96 9.54
N THR A 83 5.92 14.59 8.44
CA THR A 83 5.04 15.42 7.60
C THR A 83 4.18 14.58 6.66
N ARG A 84 4.41 13.25 6.62
CA ARG A 84 3.78 12.29 5.71
C ARG A 84 3.10 11.15 6.48
N LEU A 85 2.32 11.52 7.49
CA LEU A 85 1.48 10.61 8.27
C LEU A 85 0.01 10.74 7.86
N LEU A 86 -0.81 9.86 8.41
CA LEU A 86 -2.25 9.77 8.19
C LEU A 86 -2.98 9.75 9.55
N PRO A 87 -3.03 10.88 10.29
CA PRO A 87 -3.55 10.91 11.64
C PRO A 87 -5.03 10.51 11.75
N GLU A 88 -5.81 10.66 10.68
CA GLU A 88 -7.23 10.31 10.71
C GLU A 88 -7.50 8.85 10.32
N THR A 89 -6.74 8.29 9.36
CA THR A 89 -6.95 6.92 8.84
C THR A 89 -5.94 5.90 9.38
N ASP A 90 -4.80 6.33 9.92
CA ASP A 90 -3.78 5.49 10.58
C ASP A 90 -3.28 6.18 11.86
N PRO A 91 -4.18 6.43 12.86
CA PRO A 91 -3.89 7.28 14.02
C PRO A 91 -2.70 6.79 14.85
N PHE A 92 -2.46 5.50 14.88
CA PHE A 92 -1.30 4.89 15.55
C PHE A 92 -0.12 4.64 14.63
N SER A 93 -0.21 5.06 13.36
CA SER A 93 0.84 4.88 12.34
C SER A 93 1.30 3.42 12.16
N ARG A 94 0.42 2.45 12.39
CA ARG A 94 0.71 1.02 12.24
C ARG A 94 1.00 0.67 10.78
N GLN A 95 0.15 1.16 9.85
CA GLN A 95 0.34 0.92 8.42
C GLN A 95 1.58 1.64 7.88
N ILE A 96 1.89 2.81 8.43
CA ILE A 96 3.15 3.53 8.14
C ILE A 96 4.36 2.70 8.58
N MET A 97 4.34 2.09 9.79
CA MET A 97 5.45 1.23 10.24
C MET A 97 5.58 -0.03 9.40
N MET A 98 4.48 -0.66 9.00
CA MET A 98 4.52 -1.75 8.02
C MET A 98 5.14 -1.31 6.70
N SER A 99 4.86 -0.09 6.25
CA SER A 99 5.45 0.47 5.03
C SER A 99 6.97 0.68 5.14
N HIS A 100 7.50 0.94 6.35
CA HIS A 100 8.95 0.91 6.60
C HIS A 100 9.50 -0.52 6.53
N GLY A 101 8.72 -1.50 6.98
CA GLY A 101 9.05 -2.91 6.81
C GLY A 101 9.16 -3.32 5.34
N THR A 102 8.22 -2.89 4.49
CA THR A 102 8.29 -3.17 3.05
C THR A 102 9.53 -2.55 2.40
N PHE A 103 9.91 -1.34 2.81
CA PHE A 103 11.12 -0.67 2.36
C PHE A 103 12.38 -1.47 2.76
N LEU A 104 12.48 -1.89 4.02
CA LEU A 104 13.62 -2.67 4.52
C LEU A 104 13.75 -4.03 3.83
N GLU A 105 12.64 -4.66 3.44
CA GLU A 105 12.69 -5.90 2.69
C GLU A 105 13.24 -5.71 1.28
N LEU A 106 12.78 -4.69 0.55
CA LEU A 106 13.30 -4.42 -0.77
C LEU A 106 14.78 -3.99 -0.72
N LEU A 107 15.18 -3.29 0.34
CA LEU A 107 16.57 -2.94 0.60
C LEU A 107 17.42 -4.21 0.78
N ASP A 108 16.99 -5.15 1.61
CA ASP A 108 17.70 -6.41 1.87
C ASP A 108 17.83 -7.26 0.60
N LEU A 109 16.75 -7.41 -0.16
CA LEU A 109 16.76 -8.11 -1.46
C LEU A 109 17.77 -7.50 -2.44
N ALA A 110 17.79 -6.17 -2.52
CA ALA A 110 18.71 -5.44 -3.39
C ALA A 110 20.16 -5.54 -2.89
N ALA A 111 20.39 -5.53 -1.58
CA ALA A 111 21.72 -5.73 -1.01
C ALA A 111 22.28 -7.13 -1.36
N ARG A 112 21.46 -8.17 -1.21
CA ARG A 112 21.81 -9.57 -1.58
C ARG A 112 22.18 -9.71 -3.05
N GLU A 113 21.49 -9.01 -3.94
CA GLU A 113 21.80 -9.01 -5.37
C GLU A 113 23.21 -8.47 -5.67
N ARG A 114 23.75 -7.66 -4.76
CA ARG A 114 25.11 -7.10 -4.84
C ARG A 114 26.10 -7.80 -3.91
N GLY A 115 25.80 -9.03 -3.44
CA GLY A 115 26.66 -9.82 -2.56
C GLY A 115 26.86 -9.15 -1.18
N GLN A 116 25.89 -8.37 -0.72
CA GLN A 116 25.92 -7.71 0.58
C GLN A 116 24.93 -8.35 1.54
N ARG A 117 25.32 -8.52 2.79
CA ARG A 117 24.43 -8.79 3.89
C ARG A 117 24.01 -7.48 4.52
N ALA A 118 22.71 -7.22 4.56
CA ALA A 118 22.15 -6.06 5.27
C ALA A 118 21.99 -6.40 6.76
N GLU A 119 22.84 -5.85 7.62
CA GLU A 119 22.71 -5.93 9.07
C GLU A 119 21.75 -4.85 9.54
N ILE A 120 20.50 -5.24 9.82
CA ILE A 120 19.41 -4.33 10.16
C ILE A 120 19.19 -4.33 11.67
N THR A 121 19.45 -3.20 12.32
CA THR A 121 19.10 -2.95 13.71
C THR A 121 17.85 -2.07 13.75
N LEU A 122 16.72 -2.62 14.17
CA LEU A 122 15.48 -1.87 14.36
C LEU A 122 15.56 -1.00 15.61
N PHE A 123 15.06 0.22 15.51
CA PHE A 123 14.92 1.17 16.62
C PHE A 123 16.18 1.31 17.47
N PRO A 124 17.33 1.71 16.90
CA PRO A 124 18.62 1.74 17.61
C PRO A 124 18.65 2.73 18.79
N GLN A 125 17.67 3.64 18.87
CA GLN A 125 17.47 4.58 19.96
C GLN A 125 16.20 4.28 20.80
N GLY A 126 15.76 3.02 20.81
CA GLY A 126 14.52 2.58 21.41
C GLY A 126 13.31 2.70 20.47
N ALA A 127 12.36 1.79 20.63
CA ALA A 127 11.13 1.79 19.83
C ALA A 127 10.26 3.01 20.13
N PHE A 128 9.47 3.44 19.14
CA PHE A 128 8.43 4.44 19.34
C PHE A 128 7.35 3.92 20.30
N SER A 129 6.62 4.82 20.97
CA SER A 129 5.41 4.46 21.67
C SER A 129 4.33 3.90 20.70
N ALA A 130 3.33 3.22 21.27
CA ALA A 130 2.27 2.61 20.47
C ALA A 130 1.44 3.65 19.68
N ASP A 131 1.35 4.86 20.19
CA ASP A 131 0.47 5.94 19.70
C ASP A 131 1.20 7.01 18.90
N LYS A 132 2.54 7.05 18.92
CA LYS A 132 3.28 8.16 18.30
C LYS A 132 4.60 7.71 17.67
N ILE A 133 4.87 8.24 16.46
CA ILE A 133 6.17 8.20 15.80
C ILE A 133 6.87 9.54 16.03
N ASP A 134 8.18 9.50 16.26
CA ASP A 134 9.04 10.69 16.40
C ASP A 134 10.22 10.64 15.41
N GLN A 135 11.22 11.50 15.61
CA GLN A 135 12.37 11.64 14.70
C GLN A 135 13.48 10.60 14.93
N ARG A 136 13.36 9.70 15.92
CA ARG A 136 14.34 8.63 16.11
C ARG A 136 14.39 7.71 14.89
N PRO A 137 15.51 7.03 14.64
CA PRO A 137 15.60 6.08 13.54
C PRO A 137 14.64 4.90 13.68
N VAL A 138 13.96 4.55 12.60
CA VAL A 138 13.25 3.27 12.46
C VAL A 138 14.23 2.12 12.36
N ALA A 139 15.32 2.32 11.61
CA ALA A 139 16.37 1.32 11.45
C ALA A 139 17.73 1.95 11.18
N HIS A 140 18.77 1.24 11.60
CA HIS A 140 20.15 1.42 11.19
C HIS A 140 20.57 0.17 10.40
N VAL A 141 21.11 0.36 9.21
CA VAL A 141 21.52 -0.72 8.30
C VAL A 141 22.99 -0.57 7.95
N LYS A 142 23.76 -1.64 8.13
CA LYS A 142 25.13 -1.77 7.61
C LYS A 142 25.13 -2.73 6.44
N LEU A 143 25.74 -2.33 5.34
CA LEU A 143 25.97 -3.20 4.19
C LEU A 143 27.36 -3.84 4.34
N VAL A 144 27.40 -5.15 4.52
CA VAL A 144 28.62 -5.92 4.75
C VAL A 144 28.80 -6.90 3.60
N ALA A 145 29.96 -6.82 2.92
CA ALA A 145 30.30 -7.79 1.88
C ALA A 145 30.37 -9.19 2.48
N ASP A 146 29.58 -10.12 1.92
CA ASP A 146 29.49 -11.48 2.43
C ASP A 146 29.39 -12.47 1.26
N PRO A 147 30.47 -13.21 0.97
CA PRO A 147 30.50 -14.16 -0.16
C PRO A 147 29.55 -15.36 0.03
N SER A 148 29.02 -15.57 1.25
CA SER A 148 28.03 -16.62 1.51
C SER A 148 26.61 -16.22 1.14
N VAL A 149 26.33 -14.90 1.00
CA VAL A 149 25.01 -14.39 0.62
C VAL A 149 24.68 -14.83 -0.80
N ARG A 150 23.46 -15.27 -0.98
CA ARG A 150 22.92 -15.64 -2.31
C ARG A 150 21.83 -14.65 -2.71
N PRO A 151 21.76 -14.27 -4.00
CA PRO A 151 20.63 -13.52 -4.55
C PRO A 151 19.31 -14.24 -4.24
N ASP A 152 18.28 -13.44 -3.99
CA ASP A 152 16.92 -13.94 -3.76
C ASP A 152 16.12 -13.77 -5.07
N PRO A 153 15.48 -14.82 -5.62
CA PRO A 153 14.76 -14.72 -6.89
C PRO A 153 13.61 -13.70 -6.87
N LEU A 154 13.11 -13.32 -5.70
CA LEU A 154 12.10 -12.27 -5.56
C LEU A 154 12.62 -10.89 -5.97
N PHE A 155 13.94 -10.66 -5.96
CA PHE A 155 14.52 -9.40 -6.42
C PHE A 155 14.07 -9.05 -7.84
N ALA A 156 14.04 -9.99 -8.77
CA ALA A 156 13.62 -9.80 -10.15
C ALA A 156 12.19 -9.24 -10.28
N GLN A 157 11.36 -9.40 -9.24
CA GLN A 157 9.97 -8.97 -9.24
C GLN A 157 9.78 -7.51 -8.76
N ILE A 158 10.81 -6.87 -8.19
CA ILE A 158 10.70 -5.53 -7.62
C ILE A 158 10.20 -4.52 -8.65
N LEU A 159 10.78 -4.49 -9.83
CA LEU A 159 10.42 -3.57 -10.91
C LEU A 159 9.06 -3.91 -11.55
N GLN A 160 8.57 -5.13 -11.40
CA GLN A 160 7.30 -5.61 -11.96
C GLN A 160 6.12 -5.47 -11.00
N ARG A 161 6.38 -5.36 -9.69
CA ARG A 161 5.36 -5.32 -8.65
C ARG A 161 4.39 -4.14 -8.82
N ARG A 162 3.11 -4.42 -8.76
CA ARG A 162 2.03 -3.41 -8.79
C ARG A 162 1.01 -3.71 -7.69
N THR A 163 0.32 -2.68 -7.20
CA THR A 163 -0.94 -2.85 -6.48
C THR A 163 -2.06 -2.66 -7.49
N ASN A 164 -2.81 -3.71 -7.75
CA ASN A 164 -3.85 -3.69 -8.78
C ASN A 164 -5.25 -3.59 -8.15
N ARG A 165 -5.94 -2.49 -8.40
CA ARG A 165 -7.28 -2.18 -7.87
C ARG A 165 -8.41 -2.43 -8.86
N SER A 166 -8.11 -3.08 -10.00
CA SER A 166 -9.11 -3.43 -11.03
C SER A 166 -10.09 -4.49 -10.52
N ALA A 167 -11.20 -4.69 -11.23
CA ALA A 167 -11.97 -5.92 -11.09
C ALA A 167 -11.09 -7.12 -11.43
N TYR A 168 -11.28 -8.25 -10.74
CA TYR A 168 -10.54 -9.47 -10.99
C TYR A 168 -11.40 -10.46 -11.78
N ASP A 169 -10.75 -11.41 -12.43
CA ASP A 169 -11.40 -12.51 -13.13
C ASP A 169 -11.93 -13.53 -12.11
N SER A 170 -13.22 -13.47 -11.84
CA SER A 170 -13.88 -14.37 -10.89
C SER A 170 -13.91 -15.83 -11.34
N ALA A 171 -13.77 -16.09 -12.65
CA ALA A 171 -13.74 -17.43 -13.21
C ALA A 171 -12.34 -18.08 -13.14
N ARG A 172 -11.32 -17.30 -12.75
CA ARG A 172 -9.92 -17.76 -12.65
C ARG A 172 -9.45 -17.75 -11.20
N PRO A 173 -9.57 -18.84 -10.45
CA PRO A 173 -9.06 -18.93 -9.09
C PRO A 173 -7.54 -18.91 -9.04
N VAL A 174 -6.99 -18.48 -7.92
CA VAL A 174 -5.55 -18.54 -7.66
C VAL A 174 -5.17 -20.01 -7.42
N PRO A 175 -4.25 -20.60 -8.19
CA PRO A 175 -3.91 -22.01 -8.07
C PRO A 175 -3.12 -22.30 -6.79
N ALA A 176 -3.19 -23.54 -6.30
CA ALA A 176 -2.50 -24.00 -5.09
C ALA A 176 -0.99 -23.70 -5.09
N ALA A 177 -0.32 -23.84 -6.24
CA ALA A 177 1.10 -23.55 -6.38
C ALA A 177 1.41 -22.05 -6.11
N ALA A 178 0.56 -21.11 -6.56
CA ALA A 178 0.74 -19.69 -6.27
C ALA A 178 0.49 -19.38 -4.78
N TRP A 179 -0.55 -19.98 -4.16
CA TRP A 179 -0.77 -19.87 -2.73
C TRP A 179 0.42 -20.37 -1.91
N GLN A 180 0.92 -21.53 -2.28
CA GLN A 180 2.10 -22.13 -1.62
C GLN A 180 3.34 -21.21 -1.75
N ALA A 181 3.61 -20.69 -2.95
CA ALA A 181 4.73 -19.79 -3.18
C ALA A 181 4.63 -18.50 -2.35
N MET A 182 3.43 -17.89 -2.29
CA MET A 182 3.17 -16.69 -1.48
C MET A 182 3.38 -16.96 0.02
N THR A 183 2.90 -18.09 0.53
CA THR A 183 3.05 -18.47 1.93
C THR A 183 4.53 -18.75 2.26
N GLN A 184 5.22 -19.50 1.42
CA GLN A 184 6.63 -19.84 1.61
C GLN A 184 7.55 -18.62 1.54
N ALA A 185 7.22 -17.64 0.69
CA ALA A 185 8.02 -16.42 0.55
C ALA A 185 8.21 -15.65 1.87
N ALA A 186 7.26 -15.76 2.79
CA ALA A 186 7.30 -15.13 4.10
C ALA A 186 7.45 -16.11 5.27
N ALA A 187 7.82 -17.37 5.00
CA ALA A 187 8.07 -18.36 6.04
C ALA A 187 9.21 -17.90 6.98
N GLY A 188 9.13 -18.27 8.24
CA GLY A 188 10.14 -17.90 9.26
C GLY A 188 9.99 -16.49 9.84
N ALA A 189 9.02 -15.68 9.38
CA ALA A 189 8.80 -14.35 9.92
C ALA A 189 8.11 -14.33 11.31
N GLY A 190 7.79 -15.48 11.88
CA GLY A 190 7.02 -15.56 13.14
C GLY A 190 5.61 -15.01 13.04
N LEU A 191 5.00 -15.17 11.85
CA LEU A 191 3.66 -14.68 11.52
C LEU A 191 2.80 -15.84 11.00
N ARG A 192 1.50 -15.74 11.20
CA ARG A 192 0.53 -16.69 10.64
C ARG A 192 0.00 -16.14 9.32
N PHE A 193 0.11 -16.96 8.28
CA PHE A 193 -0.44 -16.69 6.95
C PHE A 193 -1.61 -17.62 6.70
N ALA A 194 -2.67 -17.09 6.12
CA ALA A 194 -3.77 -17.89 5.64
C ALA A 194 -4.47 -17.21 4.45
N PHE A 195 -5.30 -17.96 3.77
CA PHE A 195 -6.04 -17.50 2.60
C PHE A 195 -7.39 -18.20 2.50
N ALA A 196 -8.29 -17.62 1.70
CA ALA A 196 -9.56 -18.21 1.31
C ALA A 196 -9.71 -18.12 -0.20
N GLY A 197 -10.17 -19.19 -0.81
CA GLY A 197 -10.45 -19.31 -2.23
C GLY A 197 -11.91 -19.67 -2.49
N PRO A 198 -12.28 -19.95 -3.75
CA PRO A 198 -13.67 -20.16 -4.16
C PRO A 198 -14.34 -21.39 -3.53
N GLU A 199 -13.58 -22.31 -2.96
CA GLU A 199 -14.07 -23.47 -2.21
C GLU A 199 -14.86 -23.08 -0.94
N SER A 200 -14.72 -21.84 -0.49
CA SER A 200 -15.32 -21.30 0.73
C SER A 200 -16.23 -20.10 0.41
N ALA A 201 -17.27 -20.30 -0.39
CA ALA A 201 -18.17 -19.23 -0.87
C ALA A 201 -18.76 -18.37 0.26
N GLU A 202 -19.19 -18.98 1.38
CA GLU A 202 -19.71 -18.27 2.55
C GLU A 202 -18.64 -17.39 3.19
N LEU A 203 -17.41 -17.92 3.34
CA LEU A 203 -16.29 -17.18 3.88
C LEU A 203 -15.96 -15.97 2.98
N LEU A 204 -15.91 -16.16 1.66
CA LEU A 204 -15.72 -15.06 0.71
C LEU A 204 -16.80 -13.99 0.83
N ALA A 205 -18.05 -14.38 1.01
CA ALA A 205 -19.16 -13.43 1.20
C ALA A 205 -18.97 -12.59 2.47
N ARG A 206 -18.53 -13.19 3.57
CA ARG A 206 -18.20 -12.49 4.82
C ARG A 206 -17.04 -11.52 4.65
N HIS A 207 -15.96 -11.91 3.94
CA HIS A 207 -14.86 -11.01 3.60
C HIS A 207 -15.35 -9.78 2.82
N ARG A 208 -16.19 -9.99 1.80
CA ARG A 208 -16.74 -8.91 0.97
C ARG A 208 -17.61 -7.95 1.79
N ALA A 209 -18.48 -8.49 2.65
CA ALA A 209 -19.37 -7.68 3.49
C ALA A 209 -18.59 -6.76 4.43
N ILE A 210 -17.57 -7.28 5.13
CA ILE A 210 -16.72 -6.48 6.03
C ILE A 210 -15.93 -5.43 5.25
N ALA A 211 -15.34 -5.81 4.10
CA ALA A 211 -14.57 -4.88 3.30
C ALA A 211 -15.42 -3.73 2.75
N ASN A 212 -16.62 -4.03 2.29
CA ASN A 212 -17.54 -3.02 1.76
C ASN A 212 -18.04 -2.06 2.85
N GLU A 213 -18.36 -2.58 4.03
CA GLU A 213 -18.76 -1.74 5.17
C GLU A 213 -17.64 -0.85 5.64
N ALA A 214 -16.42 -1.37 5.77
CA ALA A 214 -15.25 -0.58 6.15
C ALA A 214 -14.95 0.53 5.13
N TRP A 215 -15.08 0.23 3.83
CA TRP A 215 -14.96 1.22 2.77
C TRP A 215 -16.03 2.31 2.87
N ARG A 216 -17.29 1.92 3.09
CA ARG A 216 -18.39 2.86 3.30
C ARG A 216 -18.11 3.81 4.45
N ILE A 217 -17.65 3.29 5.59
CA ILE A 217 -17.34 4.10 6.78
C ILE A 217 -16.24 5.13 6.46
N GLU A 218 -15.17 4.75 5.78
CA GLU A 218 -14.09 5.69 5.39
C GLU A 218 -14.65 6.82 4.51
N LEU A 219 -15.53 6.52 3.56
CA LEU A 219 -16.11 7.50 2.66
C LEU A 219 -17.10 8.48 3.32
N VAL A 220 -17.87 8.00 4.30
CA VAL A 220 -18.89 8.83 4.95
C VAL A 220 -18.42 9.53 6.23
N THR A 221 -17.21 9.25 6.68
CA THR A 221 -16.58 9.94 7.82
C THR A 221 -15.84 11.18 7.29
N PRO A 222 -16.29 12.41 7.62
CA PRO A 222 -15.76 13.62 6.96
C PRO A 222 -14.25 13.80 7.08
N ARG A 223 -13.67 13.53 8.27
CA ARG A 223 -12.23 13.74 8.49
C ARG A 223 -11.36 12.75 7.69
N THR A 224 -11.80 11.51 7.52
CA THR A 224 -11.02 10.47 6.81
C THR A 224 -11.05 10.66 5.30
N ILE A 225 -12.20 11.00 4.72
CA ILE A 225 -12.27 11.31 3.28
C ILE A 225 -11.50 12.59 2.94
N LEU A 226 -11.55 13.60 3.81
CA LEU A 226 -10.78 14.84 3.63
C LEU A 226 -9.28 14.60 3.74
N GLU A 227 -8.82 13.70 4.60
CA GLU A 227 -7.41 13.28 4.65
C GLU A 227 -7.00 12.61 3.32
N SER A 228 -7.81 11.72 2.78
CA SER A 228 -7.59 11.11 1.46
C SER A 228 -7.53 12.18 0.35
N PHE A 229 -8.38 13.22 0.41
CA PHE A 229 -8.37 14.33 -0.55
C PHE A 229 -7.08 15.16 -0.48
N LYS A 230 -6.51 15.37 0.71
CA LYS A 230 -5.23 16.11 0.88
C LYS A 230 -4.07 15.43 0.15
N VAL A 231 -4.07 14.11 0.12
CA VAL A 231 -2.99 13.31 -0.49
C VAL A 231 -3.33 12.84 -1.92
N MET A 232 -4.45 13.30 -2.47
CA MET A 232 -4.87 13.01 -3.84
C MET A 232 -4.13 13.90 -4.84
N ARG A 233 -3.74 13.31 -5.98
CA ARG A 233 -3.06 13.99 -7.09
C ARG A 233 -3.89 13.82 -8.37
N VAL A 234 -4.51 14.89 -8.82
CA VAL A 234 -5.46 14.88 -9.95
C VAL A 234 -4.79 15.39 -11.21
N GLY A 235 -4.72 14.53 -12.22
CA GLY A 235 -4.18 14.85 -13.53
C GLY A 235 -2.65 14.91 -13.58
N ALA A 236 -2.12 14.97 -14.79
CA ALA A 236 -0.70 14.85 -15.05
C ALA A 236 0.16 15.90 -14.33
N ALA A 237 -0.32 17.14 -14.20
CA ALA A 237 0.45 18.22 -13.58
C ALA A 237 0.71 17.96 -12.08
N GLU A 238 -0.33 17.65 -11.29
CA GLU A 238 -0.16 17.34 -9.87
C GLU A 238 0.66 16.05 -9.67
N VAL A 239 0.44 15.03 -10.52
CA VAL A 239 1.20 13.78 -10.48
C VAL A 239 2.69 14.01 -10.76
N ALA A 240 3.03 14.82 -11.76
CA ALA A 240 4.42 15.18 -12.07
C ALA A 240 5.09 15.95 -10.94
N GLN A 241 4.36 16.89 -10.35
CA GLN A 241 4.86 17.75 -9.28
C GLN A 241 5.14 16.96 -7.99
N HIS A 242 4.20 16.13 -7.56
CA HIS A 242 4.27 15.47 -6.24
C HIS A 242 4.90 14.08 -6.29
N ARG A 243 4.60 13.27 -7.31
CA ARG A 243 5.07 11.88 -7.52
C ARG A 243 4.80 10.95 -6.34
N ASP A 244 3.75 11.25 -5.57
CA ASP A 244 3.28 10.51 -4.41
C ASP A 244 1.75 10.48 -4.34
N GLY A 245 1.20 9.96 -3.26
CA GLY A 245 -0.22 10.04 -2.95
C GLY A 245 -1.11 9.17 -3.83
N LEU A 246 -2.39 9.45 -3.78
CA LEU A 246 -3.46 8.79 -4.53
C LEU A 246 -3.58 9.42 -5.92
N THR A 247 -3.19 8.69 -6.95
CA THR A 247 -3.20 9.18 -8.34
C THR A 247 -4.58 9.03 -8.96
N VAL A 248 -5.10 10.11 -9.52
CA VAL A 248 -6.37 10.18 -10.23
C VAL A 248 -6.15 10.76 -11.62
N MET A 249 -6.27 9.89 -12.65
CA MET A 249 -6.08 10.26 -14.06
C MET A 249 -7.38 10.18 -14.86
N ASP A 250 -8.53 9.97 -14.19
CA ASP A 250 -9.83 9.94 -14.86
C ASP A 250 -10.10 11.30 -15.55
N PRO A 251 -10.38 11.32 -16.86
CA PRO A 251 -10.57 12.56 -17.62
C PRO A 251 -11.71 13.43 -17.08
N ALA A 252 -12.81 12.83 -16.63
CA ALA A 252 -13.94 13.59 -16.10
C ALA A 252 -13.56 14.30 -14.80
N VAL A 253 -12.84 13.62 -13.89
CA VAL A 253 -12.34 14.22 -12.65
C VAL A 253 -11.35 15.33 -12.93
N VAL A 254 -10.43 15.11 -13.88
CA VAL A 254 -9.44 16.13 -14.29
C VAL A 254 -10.15 17.38 -14.83
N TRP A 255 -11.17 17.22 -15.67
CA TRP A 255 -11.97 18.34 -16.18
C TRP A 255 -12.73 19.06 -15.08
N LEU A 256 -13.39 18.33 -14.18
CA LEU A 256 -14.10 18.91 -13.05
C LEU A 256 -13.17 19.70 -12.12
N THR A 257 -11.97 19.18 -11.89
CA THR A 257 -10.93 19.89 -11.11
C THR A 257 -10.51 21.19 -11.79
N ARG A 258 -10.24 21.17 -13.10
CA ARG A 258 -9.86 22.37 -13.88
C ARG A 258 -10.95 23.44 -13.87
N LEU A 259 -12.21 23.03 -13.84
CA LEU A 259 -13.36 23.96 -13.78
C LEU A 259 -13.67 24.42 -12.34
N GLY A 260 -12.91 23.97 -11.33
CA GLY A 260 -13.19 24.28 -9.92
C GLY A 260 -14.48 23.65 -9.40
N LEU A 261 -14.97 22.59 -10.05
CA LEU A 261 -16.22 21.91 -9.72
C LEU A 261 -16.00 20.67 -8.84
N PHE A 262 -14.77 20.15 -8.79
CA PHE A 262 -14.38 19.11 -7.85
C PHE A 262 -13.80 19.76 -6.59
N ASP A 263 -14.64 19.81 -5.54
CA ASP A 263 -14.27 20.38 -4.26
C ASP A 263 -13.62 19.34 -3.36
N ARG A 264 -12.36 19.55 -3.01
CA ARG A 264 -11.57 18.70 -2.10
C ARG A 264 -11.51 19.26 -0.67
N THR A 265 -12.20 20.36 -0.40
CA THR A 265 -12.21 21.03 0.92
C THR A 265 -13.42 20.65 1.76
N HIS A 266 -14.44 20.08 1.15
CA HIS A 266 -15.65 19.63 1.82
C HIS A 266 -15.92 18.15 1.55
N ALA A 267 -16.27 17.42 2.61
CA ALA A 267 -16.67 16.04 2.48
C ALA A 267 -18.00 15.93 1.71
N PRO A 268 -18.12 15.02 0.73
CA PRO A 268 -19.39 14.79 0.05
C PRO A 268 -20.43 14.22 1.02
N ALA A 269 -21.71 14.55 0.79
CA ALA A 269 -22.78 13.99 1.61
C ALA A 269 -22.85 12.45 1.48
N PRO A 270 -23.19 11.72 2.55
CA PRO A 270 -23.24 10.25 2.55
C PRO A 270 -24.18 9.66 1.49
N ASP A 271 -25.29 10.35 1.17
CA ASP A 271 -26.29 9.98 0.18
C ASP A 271 -26.05 10.57 -1.21
N SER A 272 -24.96 11.34 -1.38
CA SER A 272 -24.62 11.93 -2.67
C SER A 272 -24.32 10.82 -3.70
N TYR A 273 -24.57 11.12 -4.98
CA TYR A 273 -24.16 10.25 -6.08
C TYR A 273 -22.67 9.94 -6.02
N ALA A 274 -21.88 10.91 -5.64
CA ALA A 274 -20.45 10.79 -5.45
C ALA A 274 -20.08 9.65 -4.48
N THR A 275 -20.67 9.63 -3.30
CA THR A 275 -20.40 8.62 -2.28
C THR A 275 -20.99 7.27 -2.65
N THR A 276 -22.26 7.24 -3.04
CA THR A 276 -22.98 5.99 -3.32
C THR A 276 -22.47 5.24 -4.54
N SER A 277 -22.01 5.95 -5.59
CA SER A 277 -21.40 5.33 -6.77
C SER A 277 -20.06 4.65 -6.43
N GLN A 278 -19.23 5.26 -5.59
CA GLN A 278 -17.96 4.66 -5.14
C GLN A 278 -18.18 3.40 -4.31
N ILE A 279 -19.17 3.41 -3.40
CA ILE A 279 -19.53 2.23 -2.61
C ILE A 279 -19.97 1.10 -3.55
N LYS A 280 -20.86 1.39 -4.52
CA LYS A 280 -21.35 0.41 -5.49
C LYS A 280 -20.22 -0.15 -6.38
N GLU A 281 -19.32 0.72 -6.85
CA GLU A 281 -18.20 0.29 -7.67
C GLU A 281 -17.22 -0.60 -6.90
N PHE A 282 -16.94 -0.26 -5.64
CA PHE A 282 -16.09 -1.09 -4.80
C PHE A 282 -16.73 -2.45 -4.49
N ALA A 283 -18.03 -2.47 -4.22
CA ALA A 283 -18.77 -3.72 -4.05
C ALA A 283 -18.65 -4.63 -5.28
N ALA A 284 -18.82 -4.09 -6.49
CA ALA A 284 -18.65 -4.85 -7.74
C ALA A 284 -17.21 -5.42 -7.90
N LYS A 285 -16.18 -4.68 -7.47
CA LYS A 285 -14.80 -5.20 -7.44
C LYS A 285 -14.61 -6.30 -6.41
N LEU A 286 -15.27 -6.21 -5.27
CA LEU A 286 -15.27 -7.26 -4.27
C LEU A 286 -15.99 -8.51 -4.77
N ASP A 287 -17.13 -8.37 -5.46
CA ASP A 287 -17.89 -9.49 -6.04
C ASP A 287 -17.07 -10.25 -7.09
N SER A 288 -16.21 -9.56 -7.82
CA SER A 288 -15.29 -10.17 -8.80
C SER A 288 -14.04 -10.83 -8.17
N THR A 289 -13.88 -10.79 -6.84
CA THR A 289 -12.67 -11.27 -6.14
C THR A 289 -12.74 -12.77 -5.89
N PRO A 290 -11.82 -13.58 -6.47
CA PRO A 290 -11.82 -15.04 -6.28
C PRO A 290 -11.10 -15.50 -5.01
N GLY A 291 -10.37 -14.62 -4.30
CA GLY A 291 -9.64 -15.02 -3.10
C GLY A 291 -9.17 -13.86 -2.22
N PHE A 292 -8.92 -14.19 -0.96
CA PHE A 292 -8.36 -13.28 0.04
C PHE A 292 -7.17 -13.92 0.73
N LEU A 293 -6.23 -13.09 1.16
CA LEU A 293 -5.05 -13.48 1.93
C LEU A 293 -4.93 -12.56 3.14
N TRP A 294 -4.45 -13.09 4.26
CA TRP A 294 -4.19 -12.29 5.46
C TRP A 294 -2.95 -12.75 6.23
N ILE A 295 -2.43 -11.81 7.01
CA ILE A 295 -1.26 -11.97 7.86
C ILE A 295 -1.65 -11.58 9.29
N VAL A 296 -1.46 -12.50 10.23
CA VAL A 296 -1.73 -12.29 11.65
C VAL A 296 -0.43 -12.42 12.44
N SER A 297 -0.23 -11.52 13.38
CA SER A 297 0.88 -11.56 14.36
C SER A 297 0.38 -11.86 15.77
N GLU A 298 1.25 -12.42 16.61
CA GLU A 298 1.16 -12.25 18.04
C GLU A 298 1.59 -10.82 18.38
N GLY A 299 0.80 -10.14 19.22
CA GLY A 299 1.04 -8.75 19.59
C GLY A 299 0.97 -7.75 18.42
N ASN A 300 1.34 -6.50 18.71
CA ASN A 300 1.28 -5.39 17.76
C ASN A 300 2.35 -4.32 18.06
N ASP A 301 3.52 -4.69 18.58
CA ASP A 301 4.59 -3.73 18.79
C ASP A 301 5.22 -3.25 17.48
N ARG A 302 6.03 -2.21 17.54
CA ARG A 302 6.64 -1.58 16.36
C ARG A 302 7.53 -2.53 15.57
N ALA A 303 8.26 -3.42 16.24
CA ALA A 303 9.11 -4.42 15.57
C ALA A 303 8.25 -5.46 14.84
N THR A 304 7.14 -5.86 15.44
CA THR A 304 6.15 -6.76 14.83
C THR A 304 5.50 -6.13 13.60
N GLN A 305 5.14 -4.84 13.66
CA GLN A 305 4.60 -4.10 12.51
C GLN A 305 5.61 -4.05 11.35
N VAL A 306 6.88 -3.73 11.63
CA VAL A 306 7.96 -3.74 10.61
C VAL A 306 8.14 -5.15 10.03
N ARG A 307 8.19 -6.18 10.87
CA ARG A 307 8.32 -7.58 10.45
C ARG A 307 7.16 -8.01 9.55
N ALA A 308 5.92 -7.64 9.90
CA ALA A 308 4.75 -7.90 9.07
C ALA A 308 4.82 -7.19 7.70
N GLY A 309 5.34 -5.98 7.67
CA GLY A 309 5.59 -5.25 6.43
C GLY A 309 6.62 -5.93 5.53
N ARG A 310 7.74 -6.42 6.11
CA ARG A 310 8.74 -7.20 5.38
C ARG A 310 8.12 -8.45 4.75
N ALA A 311 7.38 -9.21 5.55
CA ALA A 311 6.69 -10.42 5.09
C ALA A 311 5.66 -10.12 3.98
N TYR A 312 4.87 -9.04 4.13
CA TYR A 312 3.92 -8.63 3.10
C TYR A 312 4.60 -8.28 1.76
N ALA A 313 5.75 -7.60 1.80
CA ALA A 313 6.51 -7.31 0.58
C ALA A 313 6.91 -8.59 -0.16
N ARG A 314 7.42 -9.60 0.55
CA ARG A 314 7.78 -10.90 -0.02
C ARG A 314 6.58 -11.62 -0.63
N VAL A 315 5.45 -11.65 0.09
CA VAL A 315 4.19 -12.23 -0.40
C VAL A 315 3.75 -11.55 -1.69
N GLN A 316 3.81 -10.23 -1.76
CA GLN A 316 3.42 -9.48 -2.95
C GLN A 316 4.39 -9.69 -4.13
N LEU A 317 5.69 -9.85 -3.88
CA LEU A 317 6.66 -10.19 -4.92
C LEU A 317 6.44 -11.62 -5.44
N ALA A 318 6.16 -12.58 -4.56
CA ALA A 318 5.79 -13.94 -4.96
C ALA A 318 4.49 -13.97 -5.77
N ALA A 319 3.47 -13.20 -5.36
CA ALA A 319 2.26 -13.02 -6.15
C ALA A 319 2.56 -12.47 -7.55
N THR A 320 3.46 -11.47 -7.64
CA THR A 320 3.90 -10.88 -8.92
C THR A 320 4.57 -11.93 -9.81
N ALA A 321 5.43 -12.79 -9.26
CA ALA A 321 6.10 -13.86 -10.00
C ALA A 321 5.11 -14.88 -10.61
N HIS A 322 3.94 -15.04 -9.99
CA HIS A 322 2.86 -15.91 -10.46
C HIS A 322 1.77 -15.16 -11.26
N GLY A 323 1.97 -13.88 -11.58
CA GLY A 323 1.00 -13.06 -12.27
C GLY A 323 -0.28 -12.79 -11.46
N VAL A 324 -0.24 -13.03 -10.15
CA VAL A 324 -1.38 -12.78 -9.25
C VAL A 324 -1.42 -11.31 -8.86
N ALA A 325 -2.53 -10.66 -9.19
CA ALA A 325 -2.83 -9.31 -8.77
C ALA A 325 -3.23 -9.28 -7.28
N MET A 326 -2.82 -8.22 -6.58
CA MET A 326 -3.10 -8.06 -5.15
C MET A 326 -3.48 -6.61 -4.84
N GLN A 327 -4.50 -6.46 -3.96
CA GLN A 327 -4.87 -5.18 -3.37
C GLN A 327 -5.08 -5.33 -1.86
N PRO A 328 -4.34 -4.57 -1.02
CA PRO A 328 -4.65 -4.44 0.40
C PRO A 328 -6.05 -3.88 0.64
N LEU A 329 -6.73 -4.42 1.65
CA LEU A 329 -8.02 -3.97 2.16
C LEU A 329 -7.78 -3.35 3.55
N SER A 330 -7.21 -2.14 3.55
CA SER A 330 -6.71 -1.51 4.78
C SER A 330 -7.80 -0.96 5.67
N GLN A 331 -8.99 -0.65 5.12
CA GLN A 331 -10.06 0.10 5.81
C GLN A 331 -10.51 -0.58 7.10
N ALA A 332 -10.80 -1.88 7.05
CA ALA A 332 -11.20 -2.64 8.24
C ALA A 332 -10.06 -2.84 9.26
N LEU A 333 -8.83 -2.48 8.89
CA LEU A 333 -7.65 -2.53 9.77
C LEU A 333 -7.23 -1.16 10.29
N GLN A 334 -7.98 -0.11 9.97
CA GLN A 334 -7.79 1.23 10.52
C GLN A 334 -8.36 1.28 11.95
N GLU A 335 -7.66 2.01 12.82
CA GLU A 335 -7.89 1.94 14.28
C GLU A 335 -8.60 3.20 14.82
N TYR A 336 -9.31 3.95 13.97
CA TYR A 336 -10.13 5.05 14.43
C TYR A 336 -11.55 4.59 14.85
N PRO A 337 -12.25 5.31 15.74
CA PRO A 337 -13.44 4.83 16.42
C PRO A 337 -14.55 4.31 15.51
N GLU A 338 -14.81 4.94 14.37
CA GLU A 338 -15.88 4.54 13.46
C GLU A 338 -15.61 3.18 12.78
N GLN A 339 -14.34 2.75 12.70
CA GLN A 339 -13.95 1.43 12.18
C GLN A 339 -13.98 0.33 13.25
N ALA A 340 -14.29 0.64 14.50
CA ALA A 340 -14.20 -0.34 15.61
C ALA A 340 -14.98 -1.64 15.32
N ARG A 341 -16.17 -1.55 14.70
CA ARG A 341 -16.97 -2.74 14.35
C ARG A 341 -16.35 -3.56 13.22
N PRO A 342 -16.05 -3.02 12.02
CA PRO A 342 -15.34 -3.77 10.98
C PRO A 342 -14.00 -4.32 11.45
N TYR A 343 -13.26 -3.59 12.28
CA TYR A 343 -12.01 -4.04 12.87
C TYR A 343 -12.21 -5.31 13.74
N ALA A 344 -13.17 -5.28 14.64
CA ALA A 344 -13.51 -6.46 15.47
C ALA A 344 -14.02 -7.62 14.62
N ASP A 345 -14.85 -7.34 13.61
CA ASP A 345 -15.44 -8.36 12.75
C ASP A 345 -14.37 -9.06 11.89
N VAL A 346 -13.40 -8.33 11.33
CA VAL A 346 -12.30 -8.94 10.55
C VAL A 346 -11.37 -9.74 11.45
N HIS A 347 -11.05 -9.27 12.64
CA HIS A 347 -10.23 -10.02 13.60
C HIS A 347 -10.90 -11.34 13.98
N ARG A 348 -12.20 -11.31 14.30
CA ARG A 348 -12.99 -12.52 14.60
C ARG A 348 -13.06 -13.46 13.38
N LEU A 349 -13.30 -12.92 12.19
CA LEU A 349 -13.38 -13.71 10.96
C LEU A 349 -12.08 -14.47 10.70
N LEU A 350 -10.94 -13.83 10.97
CA LEU A 350 -9.60 -14.35 10.67
C LEU A 350 -8.95 -15.09 11.86
N GLY A 351 -9.70 -15.33 12.94
CA GLY A 351 -9.22 -16.01 14.11
C GLY A 351 -8.04 -15.30 14.80
N ALA A 352 -8.13 -13.98 14.88
CA ALA A 352 -7.16 -13.13 15.57
C ALA A 352 -7.81 -12.57 16.84
N ASP A 353 -7.59 -13.25 17.97
CA ASP A 353 -8.17 -12.86 19.24
C ASP A 353 -7.41 -11.67 19.85
N ALA A 354 -8.03 -10.49 19.78
CA ALA A 354 -7.47 -9.28 20.41
C ALA A 354 -7.51 -9.38 21.95
N PRO A 355 -6.51 -8.85 22.67
CA PRO A 355 -5.33 -8.14 22.19
C PRO A 355 -4.13 -9.05 21.86
N ALA A 356 -4.24 -10.37 22.05
CA ALA A 356 -3.11 -11.30 21.87
C ALA A 356 -2.64 -11.37 20.40
N HIS A 357 -3.58 -11.27 19.45
CA HIS A 357 -3.30 -11.34 18.03
C HIS A 357 -3.81 -10.10 17.30
N THR A 358 -3.11 -9.73 16.22
CA THR A 358 -3.48 -8.60 15.36
C THR A 358 -3.44 -9.02 13.90
N VAL A 359 -4.51 -8.70 13.16
CA VAL A 359 -4.50 -8.78 11.70
C VAL A 359 -3.67 -7.63 11.16
N GLN A 360 -2.44 -7.93 10.74
CA GLN A 360 -1.51 -6.92 10.24
C GLN A 360 -1.80 -6.53 8.79
N MET A 361 -2.15 -7.50 7.97
CA MET A 361 -2.47 -7.28 6.56
C MET A 361 -3.65 -8.15 6.14
N TRP A 362 -4.49 -7.60 5.31
CA TRP A 362 -5.60 -8.27 4.64
C TRP A 362 -5.67 -7.77 3.20
N ALA A 363 -5.75 -8.68 2.24
CA ALA A 363 -5.71 -8.35 0.83
C ALA A 363 -6.65 -9.23 0.02
N ARG A 364 -7.27 -8.67 -1.00
CA ARG A 364 -7.91 -9.44 -2.06
C ARG A 364 -6.89 -9.79 -3.13
N VAL A 365 -7.03 -10.97 -3.73
CA VAL A 365 -6.12 -11.52 -4.74
C VAL A 365 -6.89 -12.18 -5.87
N GLY A 366 -6.28 -12.21 -7.06
CA GLY A 366 -6.87 -12.78 -8.26
C GLY A 366 -6.08 -12.41 -9.51
N TYR A 367 -6.68 -12.54 -10.66
CA TYR A 367 -6.07 -12.14 -11.93
C TYR A 367 -6.79 -10.93 -12.51
N ALA A 368 -6.02 -10.01 -13.06
CA ALA A 368 -6.56 -8.80 -13.68
C ALA A 368 -5.62 -8.29 -14.77
N PRO A 369 -6.10 -7.46 -15.70
CA PRO A 369 -5.23 -6.76 -16.65
C PRO A 369 -4.10 -6.00 -15.93
N PRO A 370 -2.92 -5.90 -16.55
CA PRO A 370 -1.81 -5.14 -15.98
C PRO A 370 -2.17 -3.66 -15.82
N VAL A 371 -1.61 -3.06 -14.76
CA VAL A 371 -1.79 -1.64 -14.46
C VAL A 371 -0.44 -0.90 -14.50
N PRO A 372 -0.43 0.40 -14.81
CA PRO A 372 0.80 1.20 -14.79
C PRO A 372 1.41 1.23 -13.36
N PRO A 373 2.71 1.52 -13.26
CA PRO A 373 3.36 1.71 -11.97
C PRO A 373 2.82 2.96 -11.25
N ALA A 374 2.76 2.90 -9.92
CA ALA A 374 2.42 4.07 -9.12
C ALA A 374 3.56 5.11 -9.16
N PRO A 375 3.27 6.42 -9.14
CA PRO A 375 4.29 7.46 -9.06
C PRO A 375 5.27 7.24 -7.92
N ARG A 376 6.54 7.60 -8.15
CA ARG A 376 7.60 7.56 -7.13
C ARG A 376 8.42 8.82 -7.18
N ARG A 377 8.67 9.39 -6.00
CA ARG A 377 9.69 10.42 -5.85
C ARG A 377 11.06 9.79 -6.09
N GLY A 378 11.96 10.51 -6.72
CA GLY A 378 13.32 10.02 -6.93
C GLY A 378 14.09 9.91 -5.61
N LEU A 379 15.18 9.14 -5.58
CA LEU A 379 15.97 8.89 -4.37
C LEU A 379 16.44 10.19 -3.67
N ALA A 380 16.76 11.24 -4.42
CA ALA A 380 17.17 12.51 -3.85
C ALA A 380 16.12 13.15 -2.92
N ALA A 381 14.83 12.93 -3.19
CA ALA A 381 13.74 13.44 -2.35
C ALA A 381 13.61 12.71 -0.99
N HIS A 382 14.31 11.62 -0.81
CA HIS A 382 14.35 10.82 0.42
C HIS A 382 15.66 10.97 1.19
N THR A 383 16.71 11.51 0.57
CA THR A 383 18.03 11.64 1.19
C THR A 383 18.10 12.94 1.98
N VAL A 384 18.37 12.83 3.28
CA VAL A 384 18.63 14.00 4.15
C VAL A 384 20.10 14.37 4.11
N ALA A 385 20.37 15.69 4.15
CA ALA A 385 21.72 16.25 4.10
C ALA A 385 22.51 15.99 5.39
#